data_109c4cfcf523f14ddf2193305538127f
#
_entry.id   109c4cfcf523f14ddf2193305538127f
#
_cell.length_a   1.000
_cell.length_b   1.000
_cell.length_c   1.000
_cell.angle_alpha   90.00
_cell.angle_beta   90.00
_cell.angle_gamma   90.00
#
_symmetry.space_group_name_H-M   'P 1'
#
loop_
_entity.id
_entity.type
_entity.pdbx_description
1 polymer ?
#
loop_
_entity_poly.entity_id
_entity_poly.type
_entity_poly.pdbx_seq_one_letter_code
_entity_poly.pdbx_strand_id
1 'polypeptide(L)'
;FYEEAKLRRNLVLQNLNDNKFINKSELQKYKSAEISLKKRKIKLLQEANYYTEEIRRVIKDNYGFDKLYAEGLSIKSPLDINYQLYALSALRSGIESYDRRQGWRGPILNTKTQNNWQEILKQKKIDTSLDWTFAEILNVEDSGIIFKILNKKTKEKISINNLKWAVKKNIYNSFKVNDIIYVHKNLNGKWELKQYPKVNG
;
A
#
# COMPACT_ATOMS: atom_id res chain seq x y z
N PHE A 1 15.04 18.75 19.07
CA PHE A 1 14.52 19.86 18.20
C PHE A 1 13.25 20.53 18.76
N TYR A 2 12.39 19.86 19.60
CA TYR A 2 11.18 20.50 20.14
C TYR A 2 11.50 21.60 21.18
N GLU A 3 12.42 21.36 22.08
CA GLU A 3 12.83 22.35 23.10
C GLU A 3 13.54 23.55 22.46
N GLU A 4 14.36 23.31 21.45
CA GLU A 4 15.01 24.39 20.68
C GLU A 4 13.98 25.27 19.96
N ALA A 5 12.95 24.65 19.36
CA ALA A 5 11.86 25.38 18.72
C ALA A 5 11.07 26.23 19.76
N LYS A 6 10.87 25.72 20.96
CA LYS A 6 10.21 26.40 22.07
C LYS A 6 11.04 27.59 22.59
N LEU A 7 12.34 27.38 22.73
CA LEU A 7 13.27 28.46 23.08
C LEU A 7 13.25 29.60 22.03
N ARG A 8 13.36 29.25 20.75
CA ARG A 8 13.30 30.22 19.65
C ARG A 8 11.99 30.98 19.63
N ARG A 9 10.83 30.27 19.77
CA ARG A 9 9.52 30.92 19.88
C ARG A 9 9.47 31.90 21.04
N ASN A 10 9.93 31.49 22.23
CA ASN A 10 9.86 32.30 23.41
C ASN A 10 10.72 33.57 23.29
N LEU A 11 11.87 33.47 22.64
CA LEU A 11 12.72 34.64 22.32
C LEU A 11 12.00 35.62 21.38
N VAL A 12 11.36 35.11 20.32
CA VAL A 12 10.57 35.95 19.41
C VAL A 12 9.41 36.62 20.12
N LEU A 13 8.68 35.89 20.98
CA LEU A 13 7.59 36.47 21.77
C LEU A 13 8.07 37.56 22.73
N GLN A 14 9.27 37.39 23.33
CA GLN A 14 9.86 38.41 24.19
C GLN A 14 10.15 39.67 23.38
N ASN A 15 10.80 39.53 22.23
CA ASN A 15 11.09 40.68 21.35
C ASN A 15 9.80 41.40 20.88
N LEU A 16 8.73 40.68 20.61
CA LEU A 16 7.45 41.28 20.29
C LEU A 16 6.85 42.09 21.44
N ASN A 17 7.01 41.61 22.68
CA ASN A 17 6.56 42.32 23.87
C ASN A 17 7.43 43.59 24.12
N ASP A 18 8.76 43.48 24.01
CA ASP A 18 9.68 44.57 24.23
C ASP A 18 9.47 45.71 23.22
N ASN A 19 9.10 45.36 21.99
CA ASN A 19 8.73 46.30 20.94
C ASN A 19 7.25 46.74 20.97
N LYS A 20 6.49 46.36 22.01
CA LYS A 20 5.08 46.73 22.24
C LYS A 20 4.07 46.20 21.17
N PHE A 21 4.44 45.19 20.41
CA PHE A 21 3.51 44.50 19.46
C PHE A 21 2.49 43.62 20.20
N ILE A 22 2.88 43.07 21.36
CA ILE A 22 1.99 42.29 22.24
C ILE A 22 2.15 42.77 23.69
N ASN A 23 1.10 42.62 24.48
CA ASN A 23 1.13 42.96 25.89
C ASN A 23 1.65 41.80 26.78
N LYS A 24 1.90 42.08 28.07
CA LYS A 24 2.43 41.06 29.01
C LYS A 24 1.50 39.87 29.20
N SER A 25 0.17 40.09 29.19
CA SER A 25 -0.82 39.02 29.33
C SER A 25 -0.79 38.08 28.12
N GLU A 26 -0.70 38.63 26.90
CA GLU A 26 -0.57 37.85 25.66
C GLU A 26 0.77 37.11 25.61
N LEU A 27 1.87 37.74 26.04
CA LEU A 27 3.18 37.10 26.16
C LEU A 27 3.09 35.80 27.03
N GLN A 28 2.50 35.91 28.19
CA GLN A 28 2.32 34.77 29.11
C GLN A 28 1.45 33.68 28.49
N LYS A 29 0.33 34.07 27.88
CA LYS A 29 -0.58 33.16 27.19
C LYS A 29 0.13 32.39 26.06
N TYR A 30 0.90 33.07 25.21
CA TYR A 30 1.56 32.42 24.08
C TYR A 30 2.79 31.60 24.51
N LYS A 31 3.50 32.00 25.57
CA LYS A 31 4.59 31.20 26.15
C LYS A 31 4.10 29.88 26.76
N SER A 32 2.92 29.88 27.37
CA SER A 32 2.32 28.67 27.94
C SER A 32 1.67 27.74 26.92
N ALA A 33 1.33 28.24 25.74
CA ALA A 33 0.70 27.43 24.70
C ALA A 33 1.65 26.35 24.17
N GLU A 34 1.14 25.16 23.91
CA GLU A 34 1.90 24.08 23.26
C GLU A 34 2.15 24.40 21.77
N ILE A 35 3.30 23.97 21.27
CA ILE A 35 3.62 24.10 19.85
C ILE A 35 2.89 22.98 19.08
N SER A 36 1.85 23.33 18.35
CA SER A 36 1.14 22.41 17.48
C SER A 36 1.92 22.19 16.17
N LEU A 37 2.52 21.02 16.03
CA LEU A 37 3.21 20.62 14.79
C LEU A 37 2.20 20.05 13.79
N LYS A 38 1.95 20.78 12.71
CA LYS A 38 1.25 20.22 11.56
C LYS A 38 2.24 19.40 10.73
N LYS A 39 2.16 18.09 10.78
CA LYS A 39 2.89 17.24 9.84
C LYS A 39 2.42 17.58 8.42
N ARG A 40 3.33 18.06 7.59
CA ARG A 40 3.06 18.28 6.16
C ARG A 40 2.74 16.93 5.53
N LYS A 41 1.46 16.64 5.30
CA LYS A 41 1.04 15.48 4.51
C LYS A 41 1.30 15.84 3.04
N ILE A 42 2.45 15.44 2.53
CA ILE A 42 2.66 15.39 1.10
C ILE A 42 1.77 14.24 0.62
N LYS A 43 0.67 14.57 -0.04
CA LYS A 43 -0.15 13.58 -0.75
C LYS A 43 0.61 13.20 -2.01
N LEU A 44 1.52 12.24 -1.89
CA LEU A 44 2.07 11.58 -3.06
C LEU A 44 0.98 10.67 -3.60
N LEU A 45 0.62 10.85 -4.86
CA LEU A 45 -0.27 9.95 -5.58
C LEU A 45 0.57 8.74 -5.97
N GLN A 46 0.55 7.71 -5.15
CA GLN A 46 1.36 6.48 -5.36
C GLN A 46 1.06 5.82 -6.70
N GLU A 47 -0.18 5.93 -7.16
CA GLU A 47 -0.66 5.39 -8.42
C GLU A 47 -0.05 6.08 -9.65
N ALA A 48 0.49 7.29 -9.48
CA ALA A 48 1.16 8.04 -10.53
C ALA A 48 2.70 8.03 -10.43
N ASN A 49 3.29 7.22 -9.56
CA ASN A 49 4.74 7.21 -9.33
C ASN A 49 5.54 6.95 -10.62
N TYR A 50 5.11 5.99 -11.44
CA TYR A 50 5.77 5.70 -12.72
C TYR A 50 5.69 6.88 -13.70
N TYR A 51 4.52 7.49 -13.80
CA TYR A 51 4.32 8.67 -14.63
C TYR A 51 5.18 9.85 -14.16
N THR A 52 5.19 10.09 -12.85
CA THR A 52 6.00 11.16 -12.24
C THR A 52 7.50 10.92 -12.45
N GLU A 53 7.95 9.67 -12.33
CA GLU A 53 9.35 9.31 -12.58
C GLU A 53 9.74 9.52 -14.05
N GLU A 54 8.87 9.19 -14.98
CA GLU A 54 9.14 9.45 -16.42
C GLU A 54 9.24 10.95 -16.71
N ILE A 55 8.35 11.78 -16.15
CA ILE A 55 8.48 13.25 -16.26
C ILE A 55 9.80 13.72 -15.64
N ARG A 56 10.18 13.21 -14.48
CA ARG A 56 11.44 13.55 -13.84
C ARG A 56 12.63 13.26 -14.75
N ARG A 57 12.63 12.09 -15.42
CA ARG A 57 13.69 11.71 -16.37
C ARG A 57 13.73 12.66 -17.55
N VAL A 58 12.59 12.93 -18.20
CA VAL A 58 12.50 13.88 -19.34
C VAL A 58 12.99 15.27 -18.94
N ILE A 59 12.61 15.78 -17.78
CA ILE A 59 13.05 17.10 -17.30
C ILE A 59 14.55 17.09 -17.00
N LYS A 60 15.06 16.04 -16.37
CA LYS A 60 16.49 15.89 -16.10
C LYS A 60 17.31 15.90 -17.40
N ASP A 61 16.84 15.16 -18.41
CA ASP A 61 17.56 15.03 -19.67
C ASP A 61 17.54 16.32 -20.50
N ASN A 62 16.46 17.11 -20.43
CA ASN A 62 16.32 18.35 -21.16
C ASN A 62 16.94 19.59 -20.44
N TYR A 63 16.91 19.63 -19.12
CA TYR A 63 17.28 20.81 -18.35
C TYR A 63 18.44 20.58 -17.38
N GLY A 64 18.87 19.34 -17.18
CA GLY A 64 19.93 18.97 -16.28
C GLY A 64 19.51 18.79 -14.82
N PHE A 65 20.43 18.20 -14.04
CA PHE A 65 20.20 17.84 -12.63
C PHE A 65 20.02 19.08 -11.73
N ASP A 66 20.85 20.11 -11.95
CA ASP A 66 20.87 21.29 -11.09
C ASP A 66 19.55 22.07 -11.20
N LYS A 67 19.03 22.25 -12.41
CA LYS A 67 17.72 22.89 -12.61
C LYS A 67 16.60 22.11 -11.96
N LEU A 68 16.63 20.80 -12.07
CA LEU A 68 15.58 19.96 -11.49
C LEU A 68 15.52 20.02 -9.96
N TYR A 69 16.67 20.08 -9.29
CA TYR A 69 16.73 19.94 -7.82
C TYR A 69 17.10 21.22 -7.07
N ALA A 70 17.79 22.17 -7.68
CA ALA A 70 18.30 23.38 -7.02
C ALA A 70 17.54 24.66 -7.38
N GLU A 71 16.96 24.75 -8.57
CA GLU A 71 16.35 25.99 -9.07
C GLU A 71 14.83 26.10 -8.81
N GLY A 72 14.21 25.12 -8.14
CA GLY A 72 12.80 25.20 -7.72
C GLY A 72 11.79 25.17 -8.85
N LEU A 73 11.97 24.32 -9.85
CA LEU A 73 11.06 24.18 -11.00
C LEU A 73 9.64 23.80 -10.57
N SER A 74 8.66 24.45 -11.18
CA SER A 74 7.24 24.04 -11.10
C SER A 74 6.83 23.40 -12.41
N ILE A 75 6.51 22.09 -12.36
CA ILE A 75 6.18 21.29 -13.54
C ILE A 75 4.68 20.99 -13.52
N LYS A 76 3.95 21.43 -14.55
CA LYS A 76 2.55 21.08 -14.77
C LYS A 76 2.47 20.00 -15.83
N SER A 77 1.82 18.89 -15.53
CA SER A 77 1.58 17.81 -16.46
C SER A 77 0.09 17.70 -16.81
N PRO A 78 -0.27 17.16 -17.99
CA PRO A 78 -1.66 16.93 -18.37
C PRO A 78 -2.27 15.66 -17.73
N LEU A 79 -1.64 15.10 -16.68
CA LEU A 79 -2.13 13.90 -16.03
C LEU A 79 -3.54 14.11 -15.46
N ASP A 80 -4.50 13.32 -15.94
CA ASP A 80 -5.79 13.15 -15.30
C ASP A 80 -5.73 11.94 -14.34
N ILE A 81 -6.04 12.18 -13.07
CA ILE A 81 -5.94 11.17 -12.02
C ILE A 81 -6.90 10.01 -12.26
N ASN A 82 -8.11 10.27 -12.77
CA ASN A 82 -9.12 9.23 -12.99
C ASN A 82 -8.67 8.32 -14.14
N TYR A 83 -8.18 8.88 -15.24
CA TYR A 83 -7.63 8.08 -16.33
C TYR A 83 -6.41 7.27 -15.90
N GLN A 84 -5.56 7.83 -15.06
CA GLN A 84 -4.43 7.10 -14.49
C GLN A 84 -4.88 5.88 -13.65
N LEU A 85 -5.90 6.04 -12.81
CA LEU A 85 -6.47 4.95 -12.02
C LEU A 85 -7.12 3.88 -12.91
N TYR A 86 -7.84 4.28 -13.95
CA TYR A 86 -8.42 3.34 -14.93
C TYR A 86 -7.33 2.57 -15.68
N ALA A 87 -6.30 3.24 -16.15
CA ALA A 87 -5.18 2.62 -16.85
C ALA A 87 -4.45 1.60 -15.94
N LEU A 88 -4.18 1.97 -14.68
CA LEU A 88 -3.55 1.10 -13.70
C LEU A 88 -4.41 -0.13 -13.41
N SER A 89 -5.72 0.06 -13.23
CA SER A 89 -6.67 -1.03 -13.00
C SER A 89 -6.75 -1.98 -14.20
N ALA A 90 -6.81 -1.44 -15.40
CA ALA A 90 -6.85 -2.23 -16.64
C ALA A 90 -5.55 -3.04 -16.83
N LEU A 91 -4.39 -2.42 -16.62
CA LEU A 91 -3.09 -3.08 -16.69
C LEU A 91 -2.99 -4.23 -15.68
N ARG A 92 -3.32 -3.97 -14.41
CA ARG A 92 -3.29 -4.99 -13.35
C ARG A 92 -4.23 -6.17 -13.68
N SER A 93 -5.45 -5.88 -14.12
CA SER A 93 -6.43 -6.89 -14.51
C SER A 93 -5.92 -7.72 -15.70
N GLY A 94 -5.31 -7.08 -16.68
CA GLY A 94 -4.69 -7.77 -17.82
C GLY A 94 -3.56 -8.70 -17.42
N ILE A 95 -2.66 -8.23 -16.56
CA ILE A 95 -1.53 -9.01 -16.04
C ILE A 95 -2.04 -10.19 -15.18
N GLU A 96 -3.00 -9.98 -14.28
CA GLU A 96 -3.59 -11.05 -13.50
C GLU A 96 -4.28 -12.10 -14.38
N SER A 97 -5.01 -11.65 -15.41
CA SER A 97 -5.68 -12.54 -16.35
C SER A 97 -4.69 -13.37 -17.19
N TYR A 98 -3.60 -12.76 -17.61
CA TYR A 98 -2.52 -13.46 -18.28
C TYR A 98 -1.88 -14.53 -17.37
N ASP A 99 -1.54 -14.14 -16.12
CA ASP A 99 -0.90 -15.03 -15.16
C ASP A 99 -1.80 -16.22 -14.77
N ARG A 100 -3.11 -15.99 -14.64
CA ARG A 100 -4.09 -17.06 -14.38
C ARG A 100 -4.14 -18.10 -15.51
N ARG A 101 -3.95 -17.69 -16.77
CA ARG A 101 -3.85 -18.63 -17.91
C ARG A 101 -2.62 -19.52 -17.82
N GLN A 102 -1.53 -19.06 -17.17
CA GLN A 102 -0.35 -19.89 -16.90
C GLN A 102 -0.59 -20.89 -15.75
N GLY A 103 -1.68 -20.76 -15.03
CA GLY A 103 -2.12 -21.65 -13.99
C GLY A 103 -1.62 -21.32 -12.58
N TRP A 104 -2.12 -22.09 -11.64
CA TRP A 104 -1.81 -21.97 -10.22
C TRP A 104 -0.42 -22.54 -9.90
N ARG A 105 0.38 -21.77 -9.16
CA ARG A 105 1.74 -22.15 -8.74
C ARG A 105 1.83 -22.70 -7.33
N GLY A 106 0.69 -22.87 -6.67
CA GLY A 106 0.63 -23.38 -5.31
C GLY A 106 0.48 -22.27 -4.24
N PRO A 107 0.28 -22.69 -2.98
CA PRO A 107 0.17 -21.80 -1.84
C PRO A 107 1.51 -21.07 -1.58
N ILE A 108 1.45 -20.04 -0.76
CA ILE A 108 2.65 -19.30 -0.31
C ILE A 108 3.55 -20.23 0.51
N LEU A 109 2.94 -20.95 1.43
CA LEU A 109 3.55 -21.94 2.32
C LEU A 109 2.45 -22.77 2.99
N ASN A 110 2.85 -23.83 3.69
CA ASN A 110 1.95 -24.60 4.56
C ASN A 110 2.43 -24.49 6.01
N THR A 111 1.54 -24.14 6.94
CA THR A 111 1.90 -23.86 8.34
C THR A 111 2.36 -25.10 9.12
N LYS A 112 1.96 -26.32 8.67
CA LYS A 112 2.42 -27.57 9.29
C LYS A 112 3.79 -28.02 8.85
N THR A 113 4.18 -27.68 7.63
CA THR A 113 5.47 -28.12 7.06
C THR A 113 6.60 -27.13 7.30
N GLN A 114 6.27 -25.88 7.65
CA GLN A 114 7.25 -24.81 7.84
C GLN A 114 7.11 -24.18 9.24
N ASN A 115 7.98 -24.57 10.16
CA ASN A 115 7.94 -24.10 11.55
C ASN A 115 8.14 -22.58 11.70
N ASN A 116 8.89 -21.95 10.77
CA ASN A 116 9.17 -20.51 10.75
C ASN A 116 8.23 -19.71 9.84
N TRP A 117 7.03 -20.21 9.58
CA TRP A 117 6.07 -19.61 8.65
C TRP A 117 5.74 -18.14 8.95
N GLN A 118 5.72 -17.75 10.24
CA GLN A 118 5.44 -16.36 10.63
C GLN A 118 6.53 -15.39 10.18
N GLU A 119 7.80 -15.79 10.25
CA GLU A 119 8.92 -14.98 9.79
C GLU A 119 8.90 -14.85 8.27
N ILE A 120 8.62 -15.94 7.57
CA ILE A 120 8.48 -15.95 6.11
C ILE A 120 7.37 -14.99 5.67
N LEU A 121 6.22 -14.98 6.34
CA LEU A 121 5.13 -14.07 6.01
C LEU A 121 5.45 -12.60 6.34
N LYS A 122 6.21 -12.32 7.41
CA LYS A 122 6.68 -10.96 7.71
C LYS A 122 7.59 -10.40 6.62
N GLN A 123 8.39 -11.25 5.98
CA GLN A 123 9.25 -10.86 4.86
C GLN A 123 8.45 -10.66 3.55
N LYS A 124 7.36 -11.40 3.37
CA LYS A 124 6.45 -11.26 2.21
C LYS A 124 5.48 -10.10 2.41
N LYS A 125 5.94 -8.88 2.10
CA LYS A 125 5.07 -7.70 2.14
C LYS A 125 4.06 -7.77 0.99
N ILE A 126 2.77 -7.64 1.31
CA ILE A 126 1.74 -7.37 0.30
C ILE A 126 1.88 -5.89 -0.09
N ASP A 127 1.84 -5.60 -1.38
CA ASP A 127 1.79 -4.22 -1.87
C ASP A 127 0.55 -3.53 -1.28
N THR A 128 0.75 -2.42 -0.59
CA THR A 128 -0.31 -1.67 0.09
C THR A 128 -1.36 -1.08 -0.85
N SER A 129 -1.07 -1.02 -2.15
CA SER A 129 -2.02 -0.63 -3.20
C SER A 129 -2.95 -1.77 -3.64
N LEU A 130 -2.73 -2.99 -3.12
CA LEU A 130 -3.60 -4.16 -3.34
C LEU A 130 -4.38 -4.43 -2.06
N ASP A 131 -5.69 -4.56 -2.18
CA ASP A 131 -6.56 -4.97 -1.06
C ASP A 131 -6.52 -6.49 -0.83
N TRP A 132 -5.31 -7.06 -0.91
CA TRP A 132 -5.11 -8.48 -0.68
C TRP A 132 -4.77 -8.76 0.78
N THR A 133 -5.07 -9.96 1.24
CA THR A 133 -4.73 -10.40 2.59
C THR A 133 -4.32 -11.86 2.60
N PHE A 134 -3.58 -12.26 3.64
CA PHE A 134 -3.23 -13.65 3.89
C PHE A 134 -4.40 -14.40 4.53
N ALA A 135 -4.66 -15.59 4.03
CA ALA A 135 -5.66 -16.49 4.57
C ALA A 135 -5.11 -17.91 4.72
N GLU A 136 -5.52 -18.59 5.79
CA GLU A 136 -5.19 -19.99 6.05
C GLU A 136 -6.38 -20.88 5.69
N ILE A 137 -6.15 -21.91 4.89
CA ILE A 137 -7.15 -22.89 4.52
C ILE A 137 -7.45 -23.79 5.71
N LEU A 138 -8.70 -23.83 6.12
CA LEU A 138 -9.19 -24.65 7.22
C LEU A 138 -9.78 -25.98 6.73
N ASN A 139 -10.43 -25.97 5.56
CA ASN A 139 -11.04 -27.14 4.96
C ASN A 139 -11.07 -27.03 3.43
N VAL A 140 -10.99 -28.16 2.75
CA VAL A 140 -11.11 -28.27 1.29
C VAL A 140 -12.29 -29.19 1.00
N GLU A 141 -13.24 -28.74 0.18
CA GLU A 141 -14.46 -29.45 -0.21
C GLU A 141 -14.59 -29.42 -1.73
N ASP A 142 -15.37 -30.33 -2.32
CA ASP A 142 -15.67 -30.30 -3.76
C ASP A 142 -16.34 -28.98 -4.19
N SER A 143 -17.07 -28.35 -3.28
CA SER A 143 -17.74 -27.04 -3.49
C SER A 143 -16.82 -25.81 -3.38
N GLY A 144 -15.56 -25.97 -2.93
CA GLY A 144 -14.59 -24.91 -2.75
C GLY A 144 -13.69 -25.06 -1.54
N ILE A 145 -13.14 -23.96 -1.05
CA ILE A 145 -12.28 -23.92 0.13
C ILE A 145 -12.90 -23.07 1.23
N ILE A 146 -12.76 -23.52 2.47
CA ILE A 146 -13.08 -22.76 3.68
C ILE A 146 -11.77 -22.27 4.27
N PHE A 147 -11.68 -20.99 4.58
CA PHE A 147 -10.47 -20.36 5.09
C PHE A 147 -10.78 -19.36 6.21
N LYS A 148 -9.76 -18.94 6.93
CA LYS A 148 -9.80 -17.79 7.84
C LYS A 148 -8.72 -16.77 7.44
N ILE A 149 -9.00 -15.50 7.60
CA ILE A 149 -8.00 -14.45 7.50
C ILE A 149 -7.10 -14.55 8.73
N LEU A 150 -5.76 -14.48 8.57
CA LEU A 150 -4.82 -14.73 9.66
C LEU A 150 -5.06 -13.89 10.93
N ASN A 151 -5.55 -12.66 10.78
CA ASN A 151 -5.82 -11.75 11.89
C ASN A 151 -7.30 -11.68 12.29
N LYS A 152 -8.15 -12.60 11.78
CA LYS A 152 -9.59 -12.64 12.06
C LYS A 152 -10.02 -14.05 12.45
N LYS A 153 -11.04 -14.13 13.31
CA LYS A 153 -11.61 -15.42 13.73
C LYS A 153 -12.74 -15.94 12.81
N THR A 154 -13.24 -15.10 11.90
CA THR A 154 -14.34 -15.44 11.01
C THR A 154 -13.89 -16.41 9.93
N LYS A 155 -14.72 -17.43 9.69
CA LYS A 155 -14.54 -18.37 8.58
C LYS A 155 -15.24 -17.82 7.34
N GLU A 156 -14.57 -17.92 6.21
CA GLU A 156 -15.05 -17.46 4.91
C GLU A 156 -14.90 -18.58 3.88
N LYS A 157 -15.58 -18.46 2.74
CA LYS A 157 -15.57 -19.50 1.69
C LYS A 157 -15.27 -18.90 0.32
N ILE A 158 -14.45 -19.61 -0.46
CA ILE A 158 -14.31 -19.39 -1.90
C ILE A 158 -14.94 -20.57 -2.62
N SER A 159 -15.93 -20.26 -3.48
CA SER A 159 -16.60 -21.27 -4.29
C SER A 159 -15.66 -21.86 -5.34
N ILE A 160 -15.88 -23.13 -5.70
CA ILE A 160 -15.16 -23.84 -6.76
C ILE A 160 -15.17 -23.06 -8.10
N ASN A 161 -16.24 -22.35 -8.41
CA ASN A 161 -16.34 -21.54 -9.63
C ASN A 161 -15.27 -20.45 -9.69
N ASN A 162 -14.86 -19.88 -8.55
CA ASN A 162 -13.81 -18.86 -8.46
C ASN A 162 -12.41 -19.49 -8.37
N LEU A 163 -12.32 -20.82 -8.26
CA LEU A 163 -11.07 -21.56 -8.15
C LEU A 163 -10.72 -22.34 -9.43
N LYS A 164 -11.63 -22.40 -10.43
CA LYS A 164 -11.44 -23.20 -11.66
C LYS A 164 -10.09 -23.02 -12.34
N TRP A 165 -9.58 -21.79 -12.37
CA TRP A 165 -8.28 -21.48 -12.96
C TRP A 165 -7.09 -22.08 -12.19
N ALA A 166 -7.27 -22.38 -10.90
CA ALA A 166 -6.25 -22.94 -10.01
C ALA A 166 -6.35 -24.46 -9.84
N VAL A 167 -7.46 -25.05 -10.24
CA VAL A 167 -7.72 -26.50 -10.07
C VAL A 167 -7.28 -27.24 -11.33
N LYS A 168 -6.26 -28.12 -11.22
CA LYS A 168 -5.73 -28.91 -12.37
C LYS A 168 -6.46 -30.20 -12.45
N LYS A 169 -7.05 -30.93 -11.90
CA LYS A 169 -7.81 -32.18 -12.02
C LYS A 169 -8.82 -32.33 -10.88
N ASN A 170 -8.30 -32.15 -9.67
CA ASN A 170 -9.05 -32.24 -8.43
C ASN A 170 -8.60 -31.09 -7.51
N ILE A 171 -9.55 -30.51 -6.78
CA ILE A 171 -9.30 -29.42 -5.84
C ILE A 171 -8.28 -29.80 -4.75
N TYR A 172 -8.33 -31.05 -4.29
CA TYR A 172 -7.43 -31.60 -3.27
C TYR A 172 -5.96 -31.71 -3.73
N ASN A 173 -5.72 -31.71 -5.04
CA ASN A 173 -4.36 -31.66 -5.58
C ASN A 173 -3.78 -30.24 -5.60
N SER A 174 -4.63 -29.22 -5.60
CA SER A 174 -4.24 -27.82 -5.68
C SER A 174 -4.19 -27.15 -4.32
N PHE A 175 -4.98 -27.60 -3.36
CA PHE A 175 -5.14 -26.98 -2.05
C PHE A 175 -5.12 -28.01 -0.93
N LYS A 176 -4.45 -27.67 0.17
CA LYS A 176 -4.40 -28.51 1.38
C LYS A 176 -4.77 -27.68 2.61
N VAL A 177 -5.25 -28.37 3.63
CA VAL A 177 -5.46 -27.73 4.94
C VAL A 177 -4.15 -27.17 5.48
N ASN A 178 -4.20 -26.01 6.11
CA ASN A 178 -3.08 -25.21 6.60
C ASN A 178 -2.21 -24.53 5.51
N ASP A 179 -2.66 -24.53 4.25
CA ASP A 179 -2.04 -23.72 3.23
C ASP A 179 -2.34 -22.23 3.46
N ILE A 180 -1.33 -21.39 3.30
CA ILE A 180 -1.47 -19.93 3.29
C ILE A 180 -1.55 -19.45 1.85
N ILE A 181 -2.58 -18.66 1.57
CA ILE A 181 -2.91 -18.13 0.24
C ILE A 181 -3.17 -16.63 0.31
N TYR A 182 -3.11 -15.96 -0.84
CA TYR A 182 -3.60 -14.59 -1.00
C TYR A 182 -5.08 -14.64 -1.35
N VAL A 183 -5.88 -13.82 -0.66
CA VAL A 183 -7.31 -13.62 -0.96
C VAL A 183 -7.64 -12.14 -1.06
N HIS A 184 -8.66 -11.84 -1.85
CA HIS A 184 -9.21 -10.51 -2.02
C HIS A 184 -10.73 -10.58 -2.00
N LYS A 185 -11.38 -9.59 -1.39
CA LYS A 185 -12.84 -9.46 -1.40
C LYS A 185 -13.23 -8.46 -2.48
N ASN A 186 -13.87 -8.94 -3.54
CA ASN A 186 -14.29 -8.07 -4.65
C ASN A 186 -15.44 -7.13 -4.26
N LEU A 187 -15.77 -6.19 -5.13
CA LEU A 187 -16.83 -5.19 -4.91
C LEU A 187 -18.21 -5.81 -4.64
N ASN A 188 -18.46 -7.03 -5.14
CA ASN A 188 -19.70 -7.79 -4.91
C ASN A 188 -19.67 -8.56 -3.58
N GLY A 189 -18.67 -8.33 -2.74
CA GLY A 189 -18.53 -9.01 -1.45
C GLY A 189 -18.07 -10.47 -1.52
N LYS A 190 -17.73 -10.99 -2.71
CA LYS A 190 -17.24 -12.37 -2.90
C LYS A 190 -15.73 -12.45 -2.76
N TRP A 191 -15.27 -13.53 -2.13
CA TRP A 191 -13.85 -13.81 -1.99
C TRP A 191 -13.27 -14.46 -3.25
N GLU A 192 -12.08 -14.03 -3.62
CA GLU A 192 -11.31 -14.51 -4.76
C GLU A 192 -9.91 -14.93 -4.33
N LEU A 193 -9.44 -16.04 -4.92
CA LEU A 193 -8.04 -16.44 -4.81
C LEU A 193 -7.17 -15.51 -5.65
N LYS A 194 -6.05 -15.08 -5.09
CA LYS A 194 -5.06 -14.24 -5.76
C LYS A 194 -3.69 -14.92 -5.79
N GLN A 195 -2.88 -14.49 -6.74
CA GLN A 195 -1.50 -14.94 -6.91
C GLN A 195 -0.70 -13.77 -7.49
N TYR A 196 0.49 -13.50 -6.97
CA TYR A 196 1.36 -12.49 -7.56
C TYR A 196 1.77 -12.92 -8.96
N PRO A 197 1.55 -12.10 -9.98
CA PRO A 197 1.98 -12.42 -11.33
C PRO A 197 3.50 -12.58 -11.41
N LYS A 198 3.95 -13.58 -12.19
CA LYS A 198 5.33 -13.73 -12.61
C LYS A 198 5.40 -13.38 -14.08
N VAL A 199 5.51 -12.10 -14.36
CA VAL A 199 5.69 -11.59 -15.72
C VAL A 199 7.11 -11.07 -15.80
N ASN A 200 7.91 -11.69 -16.67
CA ASN A 200 9.23 -11.18 -17.05
C ASN A 200 9.00 -10.23 -18.22
N GLY A 201 9.16 -8.95 -17.99
CA GLY A 201 9.18 -7.91 -19.01
C GLY A 201 10.56 -7.35 -19.15
#